data_a803614205ec48f147192a0055615273
#
_entry.id   a803614205ec48f147192a0055615273
#
_cell.length_a   1.000
_cell.length_b   1.000
_cell.length_c   1.000
_cell.angle_alpha   90.00
_cell.angle_beta   90.00
_cell.angle_gamma   90.00
#
_symmetry.space_group_name_H-M   'P 1'
#
loop_
_entity.id
_entity.type
_entity.pdbx_description
1 polymer ?
#
loop_
_entity_poly.entity_id
_entity_poly.type
_entity_poly.pdbx_seq_one_letter_code
_entity_poly.pdbx_strand_id
1 'polypeptide(L)'
;YDKYNNNGKPGEYSEWAKGQMEYLLGDNPMNRAYEVGYDETAAKFPHHRAASGLTKCEDTDEQKHVLYGALVGGPDAQDKHNDITADWIYNEVTIDYNAAFVGACAGLYDYYGTDAMEITPDFPPEDKNSGSDNGGNDFWVDAYAVDDIQTSGAGVTKLAIQMRTNSITPKTDLSMRYYFSIAEMENKSNISKVTGNELYDQASVEAAPADGVISGPYQYDASYDPDIYYVEVKWDGYKIANSNKKYQFTVGLYYGDKWDPTNDWSYQGITKCKDTYQDGS
;
A
#
# COMPACT_ATOMS: atom_id res chain seq x y z
N TYR A 1 -16.58 -32.28 -18.61
CA TYR A 1 -17.24 -33.39 -19.31
C TYR A 1 -16.38 -33.91 -20.47
N ASP A 2 -16.01 -33.05 -21.42
CA ASP A 2 -15.26 -33.43 -22.62
C ASP A 2 -13.90 -34.05 -22.31
N LYS A 3 -13.23 -33.62 -21.26
CA LYS A 3 -11.95 -34.18 -20.80
C LYS A 3 -12.03 -35.72 -20.58
N TYR A 4 -13.16 -36.18 -20.06
CA TYR A 4 -13.37 -37.60 -19.72
C TYR A 4 -14.16 -38.37 -20.79
N ASN A 5 -15.03 -37.69 -21.52
CA ASN A 5 -15.95 -38.32 -22.45
C ASN A 5 -15.60 -38.14 -23.93
N ASN A 6 -14.65 -37.23 -24.24
CA ASN A 6 -14.18 -36.98 -25.60
C ASN A 6 -12.63 -37.09 -25.73
N ASN A 7 -12.03 -37.96 -24.90
CA ASN A 7 -10.57 -38.19 -24.92
C ASN A 7 -9.73 -36.90 -24.76
N GLY A 8 -10.19 -35.94 -24.00
CA GLY A 8 -9.53 -34.66 -23.79
C GLY A 8 -9.63 -33.67 -24.94
N LYS A 9 -10.41 -33.97 -25.97
CA LYS A 9 -10.61 -33.06 -27.11
C LYS A 9 -11.79 -32.13 -26.87
N PRO A 10 -11.79 -30.96 -27.50
CA PRO A 10 -12.97 -30.09 -27.51
C PRO A 10 -14.20 -30.84 -28.02
N GLY A 11 -15.36 -30.52 -27.46
CA GLY A 11 -16.64 -31.08 -27.78
C GLY A 11 -17.77 -30.11 -27.51
N GLU A 12 -19.01 -30.55 -27.49
CA GLU A 12 -20.20 -29.73 -27.38
C GLU A 12 -20.16 -28.83 -26.13
N TYR A 13 -19.68 -29.33 -25.00
CA TYR A 13 -19.64 -28.58 -23.72
C TYR A 13 -18.53 -27.55 -23.68
N SER A 14 -17.35 -27.86 -24.23
CA SER A 14 -16.26 -26.90 -24.30
C SER A 14 -16.54 -25.80 -25.33
N GLU A 15 -17.20 -26.12 -26.45
CA GLU A 15 -17.66 -25.12 -27.41
C GLU A 15 -18.73 -24.20 -26.81
N TRP A 16 -19.67 -24.76 -26.04
CA TRP A 16 -20.66 -23.95 -25.32
C TRP A 16 -19.97 -23.03 -24.30
N ALA A 17 -19.03 -23.55 -23.51
CA ALA A 17 -18.29 -22.76 -22.53
C ALA A 17 -17.47 -21.64 -23.22
N LYS A 18 -16.86 -21.94 -24.37
CA LYS A 18 -16.15 -20.96 -25.19
C LYS A 18 -17.08 -19.80 -25.60
N GLY A 19 -18.28 -20.12 -26.12
CA GLY A 19 -19.28 -19.11 -26.48
C GLY A 19 -19.72 -18.24 -25.30
N GLN A 20 -19.83 -18.80 -24.06
CA GLN A 20 -20.11 -17.99 -22.87
C GLN A 20 -18.95 -17.03 -22.53
N MET A 21 -17.71 -17.49 -22.70
CA MET A 21 -16.55 -16.63 -22.44
C MET A 21 -16.39 -15.55 -23.51
N GLU A 22 -16.65 -15.89 -24.77
CA GLU A 22 -16.68 -14.90 -25.87
C GLU A 22 -17.73 -13.82 -25.62
N TYR A 23 -18.93 -14.21 -25.14
CA TYR A 23 -19.96 -13.26 -24.72
C TYR A 23 -19.46 -12.32 -23.59
N LEU A 24 -18.82 -12.86 -22.56
CA LEU A 24 -18.28 -12.06 -21.46
C LEU A 24 -17.14 -11.13 -21.93
N LEU A 25 -16.42 -11.49 -22.96
CA LEU A 25 -15.29 -10.76 -23.53
C LEU A 25 -15.65 -9.85 -24.73
N GLY A 26 -16.94 -9.62 -24.97
CA GLY A 26 -17.40 -8.58 -25.91
C GLY A 26 -18.20 -9.09 -27.10
N ASP A 27 -18.26 -10.40 -27.41
CA ASP A 27 -19.13 -10.93 -28.44
C ASP A 27 -20.59 -11.00 -27.95
N ASN A 28 -21.15 -9.82 -27.71
CA ASN A 28 -22.47 -9.61 -27.16
C ASN A 28 -23.15 -8.38 -27.80
N PRO A 29 -24.46 -8.18 -27.61
CA PRO A 29 -25.20 -7.05 -28.22
C PRO A 29 -24.68 -5.66 -27.87
N MET A 30 -23.98 -5.51 -26.73
CA MET A 30 -23.38 -4.25 -26.30
C MET A 30 -21.98 -4.03 -26.89
N ASN A 31 -21.37 -5.04 -27.52
CA ASN A 31 -19.96 -5.04 -27.90
C ASN A 31 -19.06 -4.59 -26.75
N ARG A 32 -19.31 -5.14 -25.54
CA ARG A 32 -18.66 -4.73 -24.30
C ARG A 32 -18.07 -5.92 -23.60
N ALA A 33 -16.77 -5.88 -23.32
CA ALA A 33 -16.14 -6.82 -22.40
C ALA A 33 -16.52 -6.50 -20.95
N TYR A 34 -16.91 -7.53 -20.20
CA TYR A 34 -17.26 -7.40 -18.77
C TYR A 34 -16.06 -7.67 -17.86
N GLU A 35 -14.90 -7.97 -18.42
CA GLU A 35 -13.62 -8.00 -17.73
C GLU A 35 -12.94 -6.64 -17.78
N VAL A 36 -12.73 -6.02 -16.62
CA VAL A 36 -12.10 -4.70 -16.53
C VAL A 36 -10.67 -4.74 -17.07
N GLY A 37 -10.37 -3.84 -17.99
CA GLY A 37 -9.05 -3.70 -18.58
C GLY A 37 -8.72 -4.72 -19.67
N TYR A 38 -9.69 -5.51 -20.14
CA TYR A 38 -9.50 -6.47 -21.21
C TYR A 38 -9.11 -5.76 -22.54
N ASP A 39 -9.93 -4.80 -22.95
CA ASP A 39 -9.70 -3.98 -24.14
C ASP A 39 -10.39 -2.60 -24.02
N GLU A 40 -10.45 -1.85 -25.12
CA GLU A 40 -11.06 -0.52 -25.16
C GLU A 40 -12.58 -0.53 -24.93
N THR A 41 -13.24 -1.65 -25.18
CA THR A 41 -14.70 -1.83 -25.00
C THR A 41 -15.06 -2.26 -23.59
N ALA A 42 -14.07 -2.59 -22.76
CA ALA A 42 -14.26 -3.15 -21.44
C ALA A 42 -15.01 -2.20 -20.50
N ALA A 43 -15.73 -2.78 -19.53
CA ALA A 43 -16.27 -2.05 -18.40
C ALA A 43 -15.17 -1.30 -17.66
N LYS A 44 -15.41 -0.04 -17.28
CA LYS A 44 -14.41 0.88 -16.74
C LYS A 44 -14.66 1.27 -15.29
N PHE A 45 -15.90 1.15 -14.80
CA PHE A 45 -16.34 1.70 -13.54
C PHE A 45 -16.83 0.62 -12.55
N PRO A 46 -15.96 -0.33 -12.15
CA PRO A 46 -16.36 -1.36 -11.18
C PRO A 46 -16.82 -0.73 -9.87
N HIS A 47 -17.81 -1.36 -9.22
CA HIS A 47 -18.27 -0.95 -7.90
C HIS A 47 -17.24 -1.35 -6.83
N HIS A 48 -16.11 -0.61 -6.81
CA HIS A 48 -14.96 -0.91 -5.97
C HIS A 48 -14.28 0.37 -5.47
N ARG A 49 -14.33 0.60 -4.15
CA ARG A 49 -13.82 1.84 -3.52
C ARG A 49 -12.34 2.09 -3.79
N ALA A 50 -11.50 1.07 -3.67
CA ALA A 50 -10.07 1.24 -3.90
C ALA A 50 -9.75 1.55 -5.36
N ALA A 51 -10.49 0.96 -6.32
CA ALA A 51 -10.34 1.28 -7.73
C ALA A 51 -10.79 2.71 -8.03
N SER A 52 -11.93 3.14 -7.52
CA SER A 52 -12.41 4.52 -7.71
C SER A 52 -11.56 5.56 -6.97
N GLY A 53 -10.87 5.16 -5.90
CA GLY A 53 -10.12 6.08 -5.04
C GLY A 53 -10.99 6.91 -4.11
N LEU A 54 -12.29 6.63 -4.06
CA LEU A 54 -13.26 7.34 -3.21
C LEU A 54 -13.53 6.57 -1.92
N THR A 55 -13.96 7.27 -0.88
CA THR A 55 -14.34 6.65 0.41
C THR A 55 -15.67 5.89 0.33
N LYS A 56 -16.48 6.18 -0.68
CA LYS A 56 -17.74 5.51 -1.01
C LYS A 56 -17.74 5.09 -2.48
N CYS A 57 -18.56 4.10 -2.82
CA CYS A 57 -18.81 3.73 -4.22
C CYS A 57 -19.82 4.71 -4.84
N GLU A 58 -19.38 5.91 -5.06
CA GLU A 58 -20.13 6.97 -5.75
C GLU A 58 -19.69 7.03 -7.23
N ASP A 59 -20.48 7.71 -8.05
CA ASP A 59 -20.12 7.90 -9.45
C ASP A 59 -18.87 8.78 -9.56
N THR A 60 -18.06 8.46 -10.52
CA THR A 60 -16.84 9.20 -10.86
C THR A 60 -16.65 9.19 -12.37
N ASP A 61 -16.08 10.25 -12.91
CA ASP A 61 -15.73 10.33 -14.32
C ASP A 61 -14.48 9.52 -14.67
N GLU A 62 -13.69 9.15 -13.66
CA GLU A 62 -12.44 8.43 -13.83
C GLU A 62 -12.18 7.50 -12.63
N GLN A 63 -11.66 6.32 -12.90
CA GLN A 63 -11.14 5.43 -11.84
C GLN A 63 -9.70 5.81 -11.51
N LYS A 64 -9.37 5.87 -10.22
CA LYS A 64 -8.00 6.11 -9.77
C LYS A 64 -7.06 4.98 -10.18
N HIS A 65 -7.56 3.75 -10.14
CA HIS A 65 -6.83 2.54 -10.49
C HIS A 65 -7.68 1.65 -11.38
N VAL A 66 -7.11 1.11 -12.44
CA VAL A 66 -7.79 0.11 -13.27
C VAL A 66 -7.70 -1.24 -12.55
N LEU A 67 -8.83 -1.85 -12.26
CA LEU A 67 -8.89 -3.16 -11.60
C LEU A 67 -8.80 -4.29 -12.63
N TYR A 68 -7.64 -4.43 -13.25
CA TYR A 68 -7.39 -5.41 -14.32
C TYR A 68 -7.81 -6.83 -13.95
N GLY A 69 -8.52 -7.49 -14.84
CA GLY A 69 -8.96 -8.88 -14.68
C GLY A 69 -10.20 -9.07 -13.80
N ALA A 70 -10.78 -8.00 -13.26
CA ALA A 70 -12.01 -8.11 -12.48
C ALA A 70 -13.22 -8.27 -13.41
N LEU A 71 -14.00 -9.32 -13.18
CA LEU A 71 -15.28 -9.50 -13.84
C LEU A 71 -16.35 -8.69 -13.09
N VAL A 72 -17.05 -7.80 -13.80
CA VAL A 72 -18.21 -7.08 -13.25
C VAL A 72 -19.48 -7.92 -13.31
N GLY A 73 -20.52 -7.50 -12.60
CA GLY A 73 -21.81 -8.23 -12.53
C GLY A 73 -22.47 -8.51 -13.88
N GLY A 74 -22.19 -7.67 -14.88
CA GLY A 74 -22.64 -7.88 -16.26
C GLY A 74 -24.04 -7.32 -16.56
N PRO A 75 -24.65 -7.71 -17.69
CA PRO A 75 -25.86 -7.11 -18.21
C PRO A 75 -27.14 -7.67 -17.57
N ASP A 76 -28.24 -6.96 -17.80
CA ASP A 76 -29.58 -7.45 -17.50
C ASP A 76 -30.11 -8.46 -18.55
N ALA A 77 -31.32 -8.95 -18.34
CA ALA A 77 -31.96 -9.91 -19.26
C ALA A 77 -32.27 -9.33 -20.66
N GLN A 78 -32.06 -8.06 -20.87
CA GLN A 78 -32.19 -7.36 -22.15
C GLN A 78 -30.83 -6.97 -22.73
N ASP A 79 -29.75 -7.55 -22.26
CA ASP A 79 -28.35 -7.25 -22.60
C ASP A 79 -27.95 -5.80 -22.36
N LYS A 80 -28.59 -5.09 -21.42
CA LYS A 80 -28.19 -3.73 -21.05
C LYS A 80 -27.23 -3.77 -19.87
N HIS A 81 -26.20 -2.97 -19.96
CA HIS A 81 -25.21 -2.79 -18.92
C HIS A 81 -24.97 -1.31 -18.67
N ASN A 82 -25.16 -0.88 -17.42
CA ASN A 82 -24.91 0.48 -16.98
C ASN A 82 -23.55 0.57 -16.30
N ASP A 83 -22.56 1.12 -17.00
CA ASP A 83 -21.18 1.15 -16.52
C ASP A 83 -20.90 2.40 -15.69
N ILE A 84 -21.38 2.39 -14.44
CA ILE A 84 -21.11 3.44 -13.44
C ILE A 84 -20.79 2.83 -12.08
N THR A 85 -19.88 3.46 -11.34
CA THR A 85 -19.36 2.93 -10.05
C THR A 85 -20.46 2.74 -8.99
N ALA A 86 -21.45 3.61 -8.93
CA ALA A 86 -22.54 3.51 -7.95
C ALA A 86 -23.51 2.37 -8.22
N ASP A 87 -23.56 1.87 -9.45
CA ASP A 87 -24.50 0.81 -9.84
C ASP A 87 -23.93 -0.59 -9.54
N TRP A 88 -24.11 -1.03 -8.31
CA TRP A 88 -23.63 -2.34 -7.86
C TRP A 88 -24.33 -3.51 -8.55
N ILE A 89 -25.51 -3.33 -9.13
CA ILE A 89 -26.25 -4.39 -9.82
C ILE A 89 -25.48 -4.87 -11.06
N TYR A 90 -24.90 -3.93 -11.80
CA TYR A 90 -24.17 -4.21 -13.03
C TYR A 90 -22.65 -4.32 -12.81
N ASN A 91 -22.11 -3.55 -11.84
CA ASN A 91 -20.68 -3.32 -11.72
C ASN A 91 -20.04 -3.87 -10.43
N GLU A 92 -20.78 -4.61 -9.60
CA GLU A 92 -20.17 -5.30 -8.47
C GLU A 92 -19.10 -6.29 -8.97
N VAL A 93 -18.00 -6.38 -8.23
CA VAL A 93 -16.92 -7.34 -8.46
C VAL A 93 -16.78 -8.22 -7.22
N THR A 94 -16.74 -9.53 -7.39
CA THR A 94 -16.58 -10.48 -6.29
C THR A 94 -15.60 -11.59 -6.61
N ILE A 95 -15.07 -12.20 -5.55
CA ILE A 95 -14.12 -13.31 -5.68
C ILE A 95 -14.80 -14.54 -6.27
N ASP A 96 -16.05 -14.78 -5.94
CA ASP A 96 -16.80 -16.01 -6.29
C ASP A 96 -16.95 -16.17 -7.80
N TYR A 97 -17.55 -15.21 -8.48
CA TYR A 97 -17.69 -15.34 -9.94
C TYR A 97 -16.40 -15.07 -10.69
N ASN A 98 -15.49 -14.26 -10.12
CA ASN A 98 -14.14 -14.12 -10.69
C ASN A 98 -13.36 -15.44 -10.62
N ALA A 99 -13.50 -16.22 -9.56
CA ALA A 99 -12.89 -17.55 -9.47
C ALA A 99 -13.44 -18.51 -10.53
N ALA A 100 -14.76 -18.47 -10.78
CA ALA A 100 -15.37 -19.25 -11.86
C ALA A 100 -14.88 -18.82 -13.24
N PHE A 101 -14.74 -17.52 -13.47
CA PHE A 101 -14.20 -16.95 -14.70
C PHE A 101 -12.74 -17.37 -14.95
N VAL A 102 -11.87 -17.26 -13.95
CA VAL A 102 -10.48 -17.74 -14.05
C VAL A 102 -10.41 -19.24 -14.33
N GLY A 103 -11.26 -20.02 -13.66
CA GLY A 103 -11.36 -21.46 -13.92
C GLY A 103 -11.79 -21.79 -15.34
N ALA A 104 -12.73 -21.03 -15.90
CA ALA A 104 -13.18 -21.18 -17.29
C ALA A 104 -12.07 -20.79 -18.28
N CYS A 105 -11.36 -19.68 -18.06
CA CYS A 105 -10.21 -19.28 -18.86
C CYS A 105 -9.13 -20.39 -18.89
N ALA A 106 -8.76 -20.91 -17.73
CA ALA A 106 -7.77 -21.98 -17.62
C ALA A 106 -8.23 -23.26 -18.33
N GLY A 107 -9.50 -23.64 -18.19
CA GLY A 107 -10.07 -24.79 -18.86
C GLY A 107 -10.12 -24.65 -20.38
N LEU A 108 -10.45 -23.48 -20.89
CA LEU A 108 -10.44 -23.20 -22.32
C LEU A 108 -9.02 -23.15 -22.85
N TYR A 109 -8.05 -22.63 -22.10
CA TYR A 109 -6.65 -22.66 -22.49
C TYR A 109 -6.13 -24.10 -22.63
N ASP A 110 -6.55 -25.02 -21.75
CA ASP A 110 -6.21 -26.46 -21.85
C ASP A 110 -6.74 -27.10 -23.14
N TYR A 111 -7.89 -26.62 -23.65
CA TYR A 111 -8.50 -27.17 -24.88
C TYR A 111 -8.03 -26.48 -26.16
N TYR A 112 -7.86 -25.16 -26.13
CA TYR A 112 -7.66 -24.34 -27.33
C TYR A 112 -6.32 -23.64 -27.36
N GLY A 113 -5.59 -23.64 -26.24
CA GLY A 113 -4.27 -23.02 -26.14
C GLY A 113 -3.25 -23.74 -27.02
N THR A 114 -2.32 -22.98 -27.57
CA THR A 114 -1.21 -23.50 -28.38
C THR A 114 0.10 -22.90 -27.87
N ASP A 115 1.22 -23.60 -28.11
CA ASP A 115 2.56 -23.10 -27.77
C ASP A 115 2.93 -21.79 -28.51
N ALA A 116 2.15 -21.43 -29.53
CA ALA A 116 2.32 -20.20 -30.30
C ALA A 116 1.57 -18.99 -29.68
N MET A 117 0.78 -19.20 -28.63
CA MET A 117 0.13 -18.10 -27.93
C MET A 117 1.16 -17.34 -27.10
N GLU A 118 1.37 -16.10 -27.47
CA GLU A 118 2.26 -15.21 -26.73
C GLU A 118 1.53 -14.64 -25.51
N ILE A 119 2.21 -14.63 -24.39
CA ILE A 119 1.76 -13.88 -23.21
C ILE A 119 1.92 -12.40 -23.54
N THR A 120 0.88 -11.61 -23.31
CA THR A 120 0.97 -10.15 -23.46
C THR A 120 2.08 -9.62 -22.52
N PRO A 121 3.18 -9.09 -23.07
CA PRO A 121 4.26 -8.57 -22.25
C PRO A 121 3.76 -7.37 -21.43
N ASP A 122 4.30 -7.25 -20.24
CA ASP A 122 4.01 -6.13 -19.32
C ASP A 122 2.50 -5.97 -18.99
N PHE A 123 1.77 -7.10 -18.91
CA PHE A 123 0.37 -7.10 -18.49
C PHE A 123 0.21 -7.70 -17.08
N PRO A 124 -0.59 -7.08 -16.18
CA PRO A 124 -1.22 -5.78 -16.37
C PRO A 124 -0.19 -4.65 -16.46
N PRO A 125 -0.48 -3.59 -17.22
CA PRO A 125 0.44 -2.46 -17.31
C PRO A 125 0.67 -1.86 -15.92
N GLU A 126 1.87 -1.35 -15.68
CA GLU A 126 2.14 -0.62 -14.44
C GLU A 126 1.12 0.51 -14.28
N ASP A 127 0.49 0.57 -13.12
CA ASP A 127 -0.42 1.65 -12.79
C ASP A 127 0.39 2.96 -12.73
N LYS A 128 0.19 3.80 -13.74
CA LYS A 128 0.84 5.13 -13.82
C LYS A 128 0.46 6.06 -12.66
N ASN A 129 -0.64 5.73 -11.98
CA ASN A 129 -1.11 6.44 -10.79
C ASN A 129 -0.61 5.78 -9.50
N SER A 130 0.10 4.65 -9.57
CA SER A 130 0.73 4.07 -8.41
C SER A 130 1.93 4.94 -8.00
N GLY A 131 1.65 5.98 -7.25
CA GLY A 131 2.67 6.70 -6.49
C GLY A 131 3.08 8.07 -6.96
N SER A 132 2.39 8.77 -7.86
CA SER A 132 2.88 10.11 -8.23
C SER A 132 1.88 11.26 -8.25
N ASP A 133 0.59 11.04 -8.26
CA ASP A 133 -0.33 12.13 -8.63
C ASP A 133 -0.77 13.07 -7.52
N ASN A 134 -0.38 12.84 -6.28
CA ASN A 134 -0.69 13.80 -5.21
C ASN A 134 0.54 14.44 -4.56
N GLY A 135 1.74 14.27 -5.14
CA GLY A 135 2.97 14.77 -4.51
C GLY A 135 3.22 14.16 -3.13
N GLY A 136 2.46 13.14 -2.76
CA GLY A 136 2.52 12.44 -1.50
C GLY A 136 3.18 11.08 -1.67
N ASN A 137 4.00 10.71 -0.72
CA ASN A 137 4.58 9.38 -0.64
C ASN A 137 3.47 8.36 -0.40
N ASP A 138 3.54 7.19 -1.03
CA ASP A 138 2.65 6.07 -0.74
C ASP A 138 2.75 5.59 0.70
N PHE A 139 3.90 5.84 1.31
CA PHE A 139 4.20 5.54 2.69
C PHE A 139 4.79 6.77 3.36
N TRP A 140 4.29 7.11 4.54
CA TRP A 140 4.81 8.23 5.35
C TRP A 140 4.68 7.94 6.83
N VAL A 141 5.23 8.82 7.63
CA VAL A 141 5.18 8.75 9.08
C VAL A 141 4.56 10.04 9.61
N ASP A 142 3.50 9.92 10.40
CA ASP A 142 3.07 11.00 11.26
C ASP A 142 3.82 10.90 12.59
N ALA A 143 4.38 12.00 13.08
CA ALA A 143 5.17 12.02 14.30
C ALA A 143 4.63 13.03 15.31
N TYR A 144 4.72 12.67 16.58
CA TYR A 144 4.25 13.47 17.70
C TYR A 144 5.26 13.44 18.84
N ALA A 145 5.48 14.57 19.49
CA ALA A 145 6.18 14.61 20.76
C ALA A 145 5.26 14.15 21.89
N VAL A 146 5.68 13.15 22.67
CA VAL A 146 4.85 12.55 23.72
C VAL A 146 4.91 13.33 25.01
N ASP A 147 6.06 13.89 25.36
CA ASP A 147 6.30 14.63 26.60
C ASP A 147 6.80 16.04 26.31
N ASP A 148 6.75 16.90 27.33
CA ASP A 148 7.37 18.22 27.26
C ASP A 148 8.87 18.06 27.05
N ILE A 149 9.37 18.85 26.11
CA ILE A 149 10.81 18.94 25.86
C ILE A 149 11.47 19.45 27.16
N GLN A 150 12.41 18.69 27.68
CA GLN A 150 13.26 19.19 28.72
C GLN A 150 14.24 20.21 28.12
N THR A 151 13.98 21.47 28.32
CA THR A 151 14.77 22.57 27.78
C THR A 151 15.99 22.90 28.61
N SER A 152 16.25 22.19 29.70
CA SER A 152 17.38 22.45 30.59
C SER A 152 18.06 21.16 31.06
N GLY A 153 19.30 20.98 30.66
CA GLY A 153 20.14 19.87 31.09
C GLY A 153 20.05 18.65 30.18
N ALA A 154 20.55 17.53 30.68
CA ALA A 154 20.46 16.25 30.01
C ALA A 154 18.99 15.80 29.84
N GLY A 155 18.69 15.19 28.73
CA GLY A 155 17.34 14.75 28.45
C GLY A 155 17.23 13.82 27.26
N VAL A 156 16.02 13.42 26.99
CA VAL A 156 15.70 12.61 25.80
C VAL A 156 14.45 13.16 25.14
N THR A 157 14.43 13.11 23.83
CA THR A 157 13.22 13.35 23.03
C THR A 157 12.42 12.06 23.00
N LYS A 158 11.16 12.12 23.39
CA LYS A 158 10.23 11.01 23.31
C LYS A 158 9.22 11.24 22.21
N LEU A 159 9.20 10.33 21.25
CA LEU A 159 8.41 10.42 20.05
C LEU A 159 7.44 9.25 19.95
N ALA A 160 6.25 9.54 19.48
CA ALA A 160 5.31 8.56 18.99
C ALA A 160 5.12 8.76 17.50
N ILE A 161 5.25 7.72 16.74
CA ILE A 161 5.01 7.74 15.30
C ILE A 161 3.87 6.82 14.92
N GLN A 162 3.26 7.14 13.82
CA GLN A 162 2.27 6.31 13.18
C GLN A 162 2.65 6.13 11.70
N MET A 163 2.93 4.89 11.33
CA MET A 163 3.17 4.56 9.92
C MET A 163 1.86 4.59 9.15
N ARG A 164 1.85 5.28 8.05
CA ARG A 164 0.69 5.48 7.18
C ARG A 164 0.99 5.00 5.78
N THR A 165 -0.05 4.55 5.09
CA THR A 165 0.02 4.25 3.68
C THR A 165 -1.31 4.49 2.98
N ASN A 166 -1.22 5.00 1.76
CA ASN A 166 -2.30 5.00 0.77
C ASN A 166 -2.12 3.89 -0.27
N SER A 167 -1.00 3.18 -0.21
CA SER A 167 -0.75 2.10 -1.16
C SER A 167 -1.64 0.89 -0.87
N ILE A 168 -2.25 0.35 -1.90
CA ILE A 168 -2.94 -0.94 -1.85
C ILE A 168 -1.96 -2.12 -1.89
N THR A 169 -0.72 -1.85 -2.30
CA THR A 169 0.35 -2.86 -2.36
C THR A 169 1.17 -2.78 -1.08
N PRO A 170 1.21 -3.86 -0.28
CA PRO A 170 2.06 -3.88 0.90
C PRO A 170 3.53 -3.77 0.52
N LYS A 171 4.31 -3.07 1.34
CA LYS A 171 5.78 -3.09 1.27
C LYS A 171 6.37 -3.74 2.49
N THR A 172 7.48 -4.44 2.27
CA THR A 172 8.38 -4.97 3.29
C THR A 172 9.63 -4.10 3.38
N ASP A 173 10.40 -4.32 4.42
CA ASP A 173 11.75 -3.73 4.57
C ASP A 173 11.75 -2.19 4.59
N LEU A 174 10.68 -1.61 5.15
CA LEU A 174 10.62 -0.18 5.38
C LEU A 174 11.49 0.21 6.58
N SER A 175 12.10 1.38 6.46
CA SER A 175 12.81 2.03 7.57
C SER A 175 12.40 3.48 7.72
N MET A 176 12.54 4.00 8.93
CA MET A 176 12.34 5.41 9.27
C MET A 176 13.61 5.93 9.95
N ARG A 177 13.98 7.17 9.66
CA ARG A 177 15.10 7.85 10.30
C ARG A 177 14.62 9.10 11.02
N TYR A 178 15.13 9.29 12.22
CA TYR A 178 15.02 10.55 12.95
C TYR A 178 16.35 11.24 12.96
N TYR A 179 16.41 12.42 12.32
CA TYR A 179 17.62 13.24 12.22
C TYR A 179 17.64 14.27 13.32
N PHE A 180 18.75 14.31 14.05
CA PHE A 180 18.96 15.23 15.17
C PHE A 180 20.30 15.93 15.08
N SER A 181 20.39 17.09 15.74
CA SER A 181 21.59 17.89 15.85
C SER A 181 22.24 17.67 17.21
N ILE A 182 23.56 17.74 17.25
CA ILE A 182 24.33 17.81 18.49
C ILE A 182 25.01 19.16 18.67
N ALA A 183 24.55 20.20 17.94
CA ALA A 183 25.14 21.52 17.98
C ALA A 183 25.18 22.12 19.39
N GLU A 184 24.20 21.83 20.22
CA GLU A 184 24.11 22.29 21.61
C GLU A 184 25.05 21.59 22.58
N MET A 185 25.59 20.41 22.22
CA MET A 185 26.51 19.67 23.10
C MET A 185 27.81 20.42 23.34
N GLU A 186 28.18 20.58 24.61
CA GLU A 186 29.45 21.18 25.00
C GLU A 186 30.63 20.26 24.67
N ASN A 187 30.43 18.97 24.75
CA ASN A 187 31.44 17.98 24.34
C ASN A 187 30.87 17.02 23.28
N LYS A 188 31.25 17.23 22.03
CA LYS A 188 30.81 16.43 20.89
C LYS A 188 31.12 14.93 21.01
N SER A 189 32.12 14.55 21.81
CA SER A 189 32.42 13.14 22.06
C SER A 189 31.28 12.42 22.84
N ASN A 190 30.39 13.17 23.46
CA ASN A 190 29.22 12.61 24.13
C ASN A 190 28.16 12.03 23.19
N ILE A 191 28.31 12.21 21.86
CA ILE A 191 27.51 11.50 20.87
C ILE A 191 27.57 9.97 21.10
N SER A 192 28.66 9.44 21.59
CA SER A 192 28.81 8.02 21.94
C SER A 192 27.87 7.54 23.08
N LYS A 193 27.28 8.48 23.80
CA LYS A 193 26.31 8.22 24.90
C LYS A 193 24.86 8.42 24.47
N VAL A 194 24.63 8.98 23.28
CA VAL A 194 23.30 9.11 22.73
C VAL A 194 22.77 7.73 22.38
N THR A 195 21.56 7.44 22.78
CA THR A 195 20.89 6.17 22.51
C THR A 195 19.51 6.38 21.94
N GLY A 196 19.11 5.47 21.04
CA GLY A 196 17.73 5.27 20.67
C GLY A 196 17.16 4.07 21.43
N ASN A 197 16.01 4.22 22.06
CA ASN A 197 15.39 3.13 22.80
C ASN A 197 13.92 3.00 22.42
N GLU A 198 13.51 1.78 22.07
CA GLU A 198 12.10 1.46 21.88
C GLU A 198 11.34 1.56 23.21
N LEU A 199 10.11 2.07 23.15
CA LEU A 199 9.16 2.09 24.24
C LEU A 199 7.90 1.26 23.94
N TYR A 200 7.49 1.21 22.68
CA TYR A 200 6.32 0.48 22.24
C TYR A 200 6.39 0.22 20.73
N ASP A 201 6.11 -1.00 20.33
CA ASP A 201 5.94 -1.38 18.92
C ASP A 201 4.64 -2.18 18.75
N GLN A 202 3.70 -1.62 18.02
CA GLN A 202 2.43 -2.29 17.72
C GLN A 202 2.65 -3.49 16.78
N ALA A 203 3.63 -3.44 15.89
CA ALA A 203 3.93 -4.53 14.98
C ALA A 203 4.38 -5.79 15.72
N SER A 204 5.17 -5.64 16.78
CA SER A 204 5.65 -6.77 17.61
C SER A 204 4.51 -7.47 18.36
N VAL A 205 3.44 -6.75 18.68
CA VAL A 205 2.29 -7.29 19.43
C VAL A 205 1.32 -8.04 18.52
N GLU A 206 1.19 -7.62 17.26
CA GLU A 206 0.18 -8.15 16.33
C GLU A 206 0.69 -9.30 15.48
N ALA A 207 1.94 -9.32 15.14
CA ALA A 207 2.53 -10.30 14.23
C ALA A 207 3.95 -10.67 14.67
N ALA A 208 4.13 -11.88 15.20
CA ALA A 208 5.48 -12.40 15.34
C ALA A 208 6.09 -12.70 13.96
N PRO A 209 7.32 -12.35 13.68
CA PRO A 209 8.31 -11.61 14.45
C PRO A 209 8.70 -10.31 13.76
N ALA A 210 7.98 -9.27 13.97
CA ALA A 210 8.24 -7.99 13.28
C ALA A 210 8.52 -6.88 14.28
N ASP A 211 9.60 -7.04 15.03
CA ASP A 211 10.07 -5.99 15.93
C ASP A 211 10.76 -4.88 15.13
N GLY A 212 10.34 -3.63 15.37
CA GLY A 212 11.03 -2.45 14.89
C GLY A 212 12.37 -2.29 15.62
N VAL A 213 13.45 -2.58 14.95
CA VAL A 213 14.79 -2.48 15.55
C VAL A 213 15.33 -1.07 15.38
N ILE A 214 15.52 -0.37 16.50
CA ILE A 214 16.17 0.93 16.52
C ILE A 214 17.70 0.77 16.60
N SER A 215 18.42 1.52 15.78
CA SER A 215 19.89 1.49 15.69
C SER A 215 20.46 2.89 15.48
N GLY A 216 21.75 3.03 15.72
CA GLY A 216 22.48 4.30 15.67
C GLY A 216 22.98 4.74 17.05
N PRO A 217 23.43 5.99 17.21
CA PRO A 217 23.40 7.05 16.21
C PRO A 217 24.42 6.85 15.07
N TYR A 218 24.04 7.29 13.88
CA TYR A 218 24.91 7.34 12.71
C TYR A 218 25.10 8.79 12.27
N GLN A 219 26.30 9.14 11.86
CA GLN A 219 26.56 10.47 11.29
C GLN A 219 25.93 10.55 9.90
N TYR A 220 25.24 11.66 9.60
CA TYR A 220 24.57 11.84 8.31
C TYR A 220 25.60 12.09 7.19
N ASP A 221 26.15 13.28 7.15
CA ASP A 221 27.18 13.68 6.18
C ASP A 221 28.06 14.74 6.82
N ALA A 222 29.27 14.34 7.23
CA ALA A 222 30.22 15.21 7.90
C ALA A 222 30.72 16.34 7.01
N SER A 223 30.60 16.22 5.69
CA SER A 223 31.00 17.29 4.75
C SER A 223 29.93 18.37 4.61
N TYR A 224 28.67 17.99 4.85
CA TYR A 224 27.56 18.93 4.82
C TYR A 224 27.38 19.62 6.18
N ASP A 225 27.17 18.84 7.24
CA ASP A 225 27.11 19.33 8.61
C ASP A 225 27.60 18.22 9.58
N PRO A 226 28.75 18.46 10.25
CA PRO A 226 29.36 17.48 11.15
C PRO A 226 28.55 17.21 12.41
N ASP A 227 27.59 18.06 12.74
CA ASP A 227 26.77 17.96 13.94
C ASP A 227 25.44 17.21 13.71
N ILE A 228 25.13 16.78 12.47
CA ILE A 228 23.89 16.07 12.17
C ILE A 228 24.09 14.55 12.21
N TYR A 229 23.25 13.90 13.00
CA TYR A 229 23.20 12.46 13.19
C TYR A 229 21.78 11.95 13.00
N TYR A 230 21.61 10.61 12.90
CA TYR A 230 20.29 9.99 12.89
C TYR A 230 20.29 8.66 13.65
N VAL A 231 19.13 8.31 14.16
CA VAL A 231 18.77 6.92 14.52
C VAL A 231 17.87 6.37 13.43
N GLU A 232 17.96 5.06 13.22
CA GLU A 232 17.14 4.36 12.21
C GLU A 232 16.33 3.26 12.89
N VAL A 233 15.04 3.19 12.56
CA VAL A 233 14.15 2.09 12.94
C VAL A 233 13.85 1.27 11.70
N LYS A 234 14.05 -0.04 11.75
CA LYS A 234 13.77 -0.97 10.66
C LYS A 234 12.79 -2.05 11.09
N TRP A 235 11.90 -2.39 10.18
CA TRP A 235 10.94 -3.48 10.33
C TRP A 235 11.19 -4.53 9.25
N ASP A 236 12.26 -5.30 9.40
CA ASP A 236 12.67 -6.32 8.42
C ASP A 236 11.61 -7.43 8.30
N GLY A 237 11.14 -7.68 7.07
CA GLY A 237 10.17 -8.71 6.77
C GLY A 237 8.71 -8.40 7.16
N TYR A 238 8.45 -7.28 7.81
CA TYR A 238 7.10 -6.88 8.15
C TYR A 238 6.38 -6.21 6.97
N LYS A 239 5.19 -6.69 6.64
CA LYS A 239 4.35 -6.11 5.60
C LYS A 239 3.53 -4.96 6.15
N ILE A 240 3.89 -3.74 5.80
CA ILE A 240 3.07 -2.58 6.09
C ILE A 240 2.03 -2.43 4.98
N ALA A 241 0.79 -2.73 5.35
CA ALA A 241 -0.36 -2.70 4.45
C ALA A 241 -1.54 -2.06 5.15
N ASN A 242 -2.11 -1.05 4.54
CA ASN A 242 -3.42 -0.46 4.87
C ASN A 242 -3.73 -0.34 6.37
N SER A 243 -2.73 -0.11 7.19
CA SER A 243 -2.90 0.00 8.63
C SER A 243 -1.98 1.05 9.23
N ASN A 244 -2.51 1.70 10.26
CA ASN A 244 -1.79 2.68 11.03
C ASN A 244 -1.03 1.94 12.16
N LYS A 245 0.24 1.66 11.96
CA LYS A 245 1.07 1.02 12.98
C LYS A 245 1.75 2.06 13.84
N LYS A 246 1.65 1.89 15.15
CA LYS A 246 2.21 2.79 16.15
C LYS A 246 3.55 2.28 16.65
N TYR A 247 4.49 3.22 16.78
CA TYR A 247 5.79 2.96 17.37
C TYR A 247 6.18 4.13 18.27
N GLN A 248 6.74 3.86 19.45
CA GLN A 248 7.24 4.88 20.33
C GLN A 248 8.69 4.62 20.68
N PHE A 249 9.47 5.67 20.71
CA PHE A 249 10.89 5.59 21.05
C PHE A 249 11.38 6.87 21.72
N THR A 250 12.51 6.75 22.36
CA THR A 250 13.29 7.89 22.80
C THR A 250 14.59 7.98 22.02
N VAL A 251 15.07 9.20 21.83
CA VAL A 251 16.42 9.48 21.35
C VAL A 251 17.02 10.57 22.21
N GLY A 252 18.27 10.43 22.62
CA GLY A 252 18.96 11.46 23.37
C GLY A 252 19.99 10.96 24.34
N LEU A 253 20.35 11.85 25.24
CA LEU A 253 21.41 11.68 26.24
C LEU A 253 20.83 11.94 27.62
N TYR A 254 20.73 10.90 28.46
CA TYR A 254 20.14 11.04 29.80
C TYR A 254 20.96 11.88 30.77
N TYR A 255 22.29 11.90 30.64
CA TYR A 255 23.16 12.61 31.58
C TYR A 255 24.47 13.08 30.91
N GLY A 256 24.95 14.22 31.34
CA GLY A 256 26.34 14.65 31.13
C GLY A 256 26.58 15.63 30.01
N ASP A 257 25.55 16.09 29.33
CA ASP A 257 25.62 17.19 28.36
C ASP A 257 24.22 17.79 28.08
N LYS A 258 24.17 18.81 27.23
CA LYS A 258 22.93 19.43 26.78
C LYS A 258 22.25 18.61 25.69
N TRP A 259 20.95 18.66 25.69
CA TRP A 259 20.10 18.06 24.66
C TRP A 259 18.93 18.98 24.36
N ASP A 260 18.78 19.41 23.10
CA ASP A 260 17.72 20.30 22.65
C ASP A 260 17.14 19.85 21.29
N PRO A 261 15.99 19.16 21.26
CA PRO A 261 15.40 18.70 20.01
C PRO A 261 14.85 19.82 19.12
N THR A 262 14.80 21.07 19.59
CA THR A 262 14.24 22.16 18.78
C THR A 262 15.11 22.52 17.58
N ASN A 263 16.37 22.12 17.56
CA ASN A 263 17.28 22.26 16.44
C ASN A 263 17.39 21.01 15.56
N ASP A 264 16.67 19.94 15.90
CA ASP A 264 16.64 18.69 15.14
C ASP A 264 15.86 18.86 13.84
N TRP A 265 16.39 18.34 12.74
CA TRP A 265 15.69 18.40 11.45
C TRP A 265 14.35 17.69 11.48
N SER A 266 14.31 16.51 12.09
CA SER A 266 13.09 15.70 12.18
C SER A 266 12.10 16.18 13.23
N TYR A 267 12.47 17.18 14.03
CA TYR A 267 11.56 17.76 15.02
C TYR A 267 10.76 18.96 14.49
N GLN A 268 11.15 19.49 13.33
CA GLN A 268 10.49 20.64 12.72
C GLN A 268 9.03 20.31 12.37
N GLY A 269 8.10 21.10 12.88
CA GLY A 269 6.66 20.90 12.66
C GLY A 269 6.00 19.81 13.49
N ILE A 270 6.76 19.10 14.35
CA ILE A 270 6.17 18.13 15.27
C ILE A 270 5.32 18.84 16.33
N THR A 271 4.10 18.39 16.53
CA THR A 271 3.18 18.90 17.55
C THR A 271 3.16 17.99 18.76
N LYS A 272 2.89 18.56 19.94
CA LYS A 272 2.67 17.77 21.15
C LYS A 272 1.36 17.00 21.08
N CYS A 273 1.42 15.72 21.37
CA CYS A 273 0.24 14.91 21.60
C CYS A 273 -0.14 14.98 23.08
N LYS A 274 -1.32 15.46 23.39
CA LYS A 274 -1.79 15.63 24.78
C LYS A 274 -2.46 14.40 25.33
N ASP A 275 -2.64 13.29 24.87
CA ASP A 275 -3.25 12.09 25.50
C ASP A 275 -3.80 11.04 24.51
N THR A 276 -3.92 11.35 23.26
CA THR A 276 -4.32 10.41 22.21
C THR A 276 -3.63 10.78 20.92
N TYR A 277 -3.32 9.79 20.12
CA TYR A 277 -2.90 10.03 18.75
C TYR A 277 -3.98 10.88 18.04
N GLN A 278 -3.77 12.18 17.99
CA GLN A 278 -4.57 13.04 17.13
C GLN A 278 -3.93 13.05 15.76
N ASP A 279 -4.76 13.03 14.73
CA ASP A 279 -4.27 13.18 13.37
C ASP A 279 -3.55 14.52 13.27
N GLY A 280 -2.23 14.45 13.11
CA GLY A 280 -1.43 15.61 12.78
C GLY A 280 -1.70 15.97 11.32
N SER A 281 -2.05 17.19 11.09
CA SER A 281 -2.18 17.78 9.75
C SER A 281 -0.82 18.15 9.19
#